data_17a4e0e16d34fa56d293541005438e44
#
_entry.id   17a4e0e16d34fa56d293541005438e44
#
_cell.length_a   1.000
_cell.length_b   1.000
_cell.length_c   1.000
_cell.angle_alpha   90.00
_cell.angle_beta   90.00
_cell.angle_gamma   90.00
#
_symmetry.space_group_name_H-M   'P 1'
#
loop_
_entity.id
_entity.type
_entity.pdbx_description
1 polymer ?
#
loop_
_entity_poly.entity_id
_entity_poly.type
_entity_poly.pdbx_seq_one_letter_code
_entity_poly.pdbx_strand_id
1 'polypeptide(L)'
;SGAGEKRLGIKIEAEVTQKKGERLSLKTLLNYDLKLAIGEHTISKKEFEQLLAQKSPLVEIQGEWIALQPADVRAAQAVLTQSNQGIHLSVEDALRLSTGETKTIAKLPIVNFEASGVLQELIDNLLNNQAIKPIEKPQGLQGELRPYQARGVGWLAFLERWGLGACLADDMGLGKTIQLLGFLLNLKAETMLVKPILIVCPTSVLNNWEREVKKFAPPLSTLIHHGDKRIKSKAFIKVVEKTNLVITSYPLVYRDTNTLEQIEWQGIVLDEAQNIKNPQAKQSQALRNLKAEFRIALTGTPVENRLSELWSILDFLNPDFLGNQQFFQRRFAIPIEKYGDRESLQTLRLLVRPFILRRLKSDKDIIQDLPEKQEMNVFCGLSYQQAEIYQKLVDESLSKIEEATGIQRRGLILTLLLKLKQICNHPALFLKEKTLNSSEESGKLLRLEEMLEELIEEGDSALIFTQFSEWGNLLKPYLQQKLGREILFLYGATSRQQRQEMIDRFQNDPDAPPVFILSLKAGGTGLNLTRANHVFHFDRWWNPAVENQATDRAFRLGQKQNVQVHKFVCTGTLEERINDMLESKQELAEQTVGAGEQWLSELDSDRLRSLLLLDRHAIMD
;
A
#
# COMPACT_ATOMS: atom_id res chain seq x y z
N SER A 1 -49.45 3.66 -6.59
CA SER A 1 -49.67 2.82 -5.41
C SER A 1 -49.34 1.37 -5.76
N GLY A 2 -48.09 1.02 -5.72
CA GLY A 2 -47.64 -0.35 -5.94
C GLY A 2 -47.43 -1.04 -4.60
N ALA A 3 -48.45 -1.76 -4.15
CA ALA A 3 -48.25 -2.79 -3.18
C ALA A 3 -47.41 -3.87 -3.91
N GLY A 4 -46.14 -4.00 -3.59
CA GLY A 4 -45.27 -5.04 -4.14
C GLY A 4 -45.95 -6.40 -3.91
N GLU A 5 -46.06 -7.20 -4.98
CA GLU A 5 -46.60 -8.55 -4.90
C GLU A 5 -45.86 -9.33 -3.82
N LYS A 6 -46.56 -9.72 -2.76
CA LYS A 6 -46.03 -10.57 -1.72
C LYS A 6 -45.77 -11.96 -2.32
N ARG A 7 -44.52 -12.37 -2.39
CA ARG A 7 -44.09 -13.69 -2.90
C ARG A 7 -43.78 -14.63 -1.75
N LEU A 8 -43.94 -15.90 -2.04
CA LEU A 8 -43.41 -16.96 -1.18
C LEU A 8 -41.89 -16.89 -1.14
N GLY A 9 -41.31 -16.82 0.02
CA GLY A 9 -39.89 -16.67 0.22
C GLY A 9 -39.37 -17.41 1.44
N ILE A 10 -38.11 -17.15 1.76
CA ILE A 10 -37.40 -17.81 2.86
C ILE A 10 -36.95 -16.76 3.89
N LYS A 11 -37.18 -17.06 5.17
CA LYS A 11 -36.51 -16.41 6.30
C LYS A 11 -35.37 -17.30 6.78
N ILE A 12 -34.19 -16.69 6.97
CA ILE A 12 -33.00 -17.40 7.46
C ILE A 12 -32.59 -16.80 8.79
N GLU A 13 -32.44 -17.64 9.79
CA GLU A 13 -31.81 -17.34 11.07
C GLU A 13 -30.50 -18.13 11.15
N ALA A 14 -29.36 -17.43 11.31
CA ALA A 14 -28.05 -18.05 11.29
C ALA A 14 -27.20 -17.65 12.49
N GLU A 15 -26.37 -18.59 12.94
CA GLU A 15 -25.39 -18.35 13.99
C GLU A 15 -24.11 -19.13 13.68
N VAL A 16 -23.01 -18.75 14.31
CA VAL A 16 -21.74 -19.47 14.27
C VAL A 16 -21.44 -20.02 15.64
N THR A 17 -21.16 -21.31 15.72
CA THR A 17 -20.67 -21.93 16.94
C THR A 17 -19.14 -21.93 16.92
N GLN A 18 -18.53 -21.14 17.82
CA GLN A 18 -17.09 -21.13 18.01
C GLN A 18 -16.70 -22.20 19.02
N LYS A 19 -15.95 -23.20 18.57
CA LYS A 19 -15.32 -24.18 19.46
C LYS A 19 -14.04 -23.58 20.03
N LYS A 20 -13.73 -23.90 21.28
CA LYS A 20 -12.53 -23.39 21.95
C LYS A 20 -11.28 -23.79 21.18
N GLY A 21 -10.50 -22.80 20.71
CA GLY A 21 -9.28 -23.00 19.93
C GLY A 21 -9.48 -23.13 18.42
N GLU A 22 -10.69 -23.05 17.91
CA GLU A 22 -10.98 -23.09 16.48
C GLU A 22 -10.89 -21.67 15.89
N ARG A 23 -10.17 -21.54 14.78
CA ARG A 23 -10.05 -20.30 14.05
C ARG A 23 -11.21 -20.16 13.07
N LEU A 24 -11.96 -19.08 13.18
CA LEU A 24 -13.05 -18.76 12.27
C LEU A 24 -12.51 -18.17 10.97
N SER A 25 -13.19 -18.46 9.85
CA SER A 25 -12.86 -17.94 8.52
C SER A 25 -14.12 -17.70 7.71
N LEU A 26 -13.97 -17.11 6.50
CA LEU A 26 -15.08 -16.97 5.56
C LEU A 26 -15.72 -18.31 5.16
N LYS A 27 -14.95 -19.38 5.20
CA LYS A 27 -15.43 -20.75 4.85
C LYS A 27 -16.06 -21.49 6.01
N THR A 28 -16.05 -20.93 7.23
CA THR A 28 -16.68 -21.53 8.38
C THR A 28 -18.18 -21.70 8.12
N LEU A 29 -18.69 -22.92 8.33
CA LEU A 29 -20.10 -23.23 8.10
C LEU A 29 -20.98 -22.67 9.21
N LEU A 30 -22.16 -22.21 8.83
CA LEU A 30 -23.17 -21.66 9.73
C LEU A 30 -24.11 -22.75 10.25
N ASN A 31 -24.56 -22.57 11.47
CA ASN A 31 -25.78 -23.21 11.95
C ASN A 31 -26.95 -22.31 11.56
N TYR A 32 -27.89 -22.81 10.79
CA TYR A 32 -28.98 -22.01 10.28
C TYR A 32 -30.31 -22.72 10.33
N ASP A 33 -31.38 -21.96 10.37
CA ASP A 33 -32.73 -22.40 10.29
C ASP A 33 -33.45 -21.69 9.14
N LEU A 34 -34.04 -22.46 8.23
CA LEU A 34 -34.79 -21.95 7.09
C LEU A 34 -36.29 -22.10 7.37
N LYS A 35 -37.02 -21.01 7.25
CA LYS A 35 -38.47 -20.98 7.39
C LYS A 35 -39.10 -20.39 6.13
N LEU A 36 -40.20 -20.99 5.66
CA LEU A 36 -40.99 -20.40 4.61
C LEU A 36 -41.74 -19.18 5.14
N ALA A 37 -41.88 -18.18 4.31
CA ALA A 37 -42.56 -16.94 4.66
C ALA A 37 -43.29 -16.34 3.46
N ILE A 38 -44.38 -15.66 3.74
CA ILE A 38 -45.06 -14.79 2.78
C ILE A 38 -45.14 -13.41 3.41
N GLY A 39 -44.40 -12.46 2.85
CA GLY A 39 -44.21 -11.17 3.47
C GLY A 39 -43.59 -11.28 4.85
N GLU A 40 -44.22 -10.74 5.87
CA GLU A 40 -43.76 -10.82 7.27
C GLU A 40 -44.22 -12.07 8.01
N HIS A 41 -45.06 -12.91 7.38
CA HIS A 41 -45.67 -14.07 8.04
C HIS A 41 -44.90 -15.34 7.78
N THR A 42 -44.44 -16.00 8.84
CA THR A 42 -43.79 -17.32 8.78
C THR A 42 -44.86 -18.37 8.59
N ILE A 43 -44.64 -19.29 7.67
CA ILE A 43 -45.56 -20.39 7.35
C ILE A 43 -44.90 -21.70 7.78
N SER A 44 -45.63 -22.46 8.60
CA SER A 44 -45.20 -23.82 8.99
C SER A 44 -45.34 -24.78 7.83
N LYS A 45 -44.65 -25.93 7.88
CA LYS A 45 -44.80 -27.02 6.93
C LYS A 45 -46.27 -27.47 6.80
N LYS A 46 -46.96 -27.56 7.94
CA LYS A 46 -48.37 -27.94 7.99
C LYS A 46 -49.28 -26.92 7.31
N GLU A 47 -49.07 -25.63 7.57
CA GLU A 47 -49.82 -24.56 6.92
C GLU A 47 -49.56 -24.53 5.41
N PHE A 48 -48.34 -24.79 4.99
CA PHE A 48 -47.98 -24.85 3.56
C PHE A 48 -48.67 -26.03 2.87
N GLU A 49 -48.70 -27.22 3.51
CA GLU A 49 -49.42 -28.38 2.99
C GLU A 49 -50.93 -28.14 2.88
N GLN A 50 -51.51 -27.41 3.84
CA GLN A 50 -52.91 -26.99 3.79
C GLN A 50 -53.18 -26.02 2.63
N LEU A 51 -52.29 -25.07 2.37
CA LEU A 51 -52.42 -24.15 1.24
C LEU A 51 -52.32 -24.87 -0.12
N LEU A 52 -51.47 -25.90 -0.22
CA LEU A 52 -51.36 -26.73 -1.40
C LEU A 52 -52.63 -27.56 -1.65
N ALA A 53 -53.27 -28.04 -0.60
CA ALA A 53 -54.49 -28.84 -0.67
C ALA A 53 -55.66 -28.07 -1.28
N GLN A 54 -55.66 -26.75 -1.19
CA GLN A 54 -56.73 -25.90 -1.76
C GLN A 54 -56.66 -25.79 -3.29
N LYS A 55 -55.58 -26.22 -3.93
CA LYS A 55 -55.36 -26.24 -5.41
C LYS A 55 -55.68 -24.91 -6.11
N SER A 56 -55.64 -23.78 -5.39
CA SER A 56 -55.96 -22.46 -5.93
C SER A 56 -54.68 -21.65 -6.10
N PRO A 57 -54.51 -20.90 -7.21
CA PRO A 57 -53.38 -19.99 -7.39
C PRO A 57 -53.46 -18.77 -6.48
N LEU A 58 -54.65 -18.46 -5.92
CA LEU A 58 -54.89 -17.40 -4.96
C LEU A 58 -55.23 -17.98 -3.60
N VAL A 59 -54.49 -17.61 -2.58
CA VAL A 59 -54.68 -18.05 -1.21
C VAL A 59 -54.83 -16.83 -0.29
N GLU A 60 -55.69 -16.97 0.72
CA GLU A 60 -55.85 -15.95 1.75
C GLU A 60 -55.00 -16.29 2.97
N ILE A 61 -54.12 -15.37 3.34
CA ILE A 61 -53.26 -15.47 4.52
C ILE A 61 -53.46 -14.22 5.35
N GLN A 62 -53.98 -14.37 6.55
CA GLN A 62 -54.23 -13.30 7.52
C GLN A 62 -54.99 -12.09 6.91
N GLY A 63 -56.03 -12.38 6.12
CA GLY A 63 -56.87 -11.37 5.49
C GLY A 63 -56.36 -10.78 4.19
N GLU A 64 -55.21 -11.21 3.71
CA GLU A 64 -54.66 -10.75 2.42
C GLU A 64 -54.65 -11.88 1.37
N TRP A 65 -55.02 -11.54 0.15
CA TRP A 65 -55.01 -12.45 -0.98
C TRP A 65 -53.64 -12.44 -1.68
N ILE A 66 -53.02 -13.58 -1.80
CA ILE A 66 -51.69 -13.73 -2.36
C ILE A 66 -51.71 -14.76 -3.49
N ALA A 67 -51.06 -14.41 -4.61
CA ALA A 67 -50.88 -15.34 -5.73
C ALA A 67 -49.64 -16.23 -5.48
N LEU A 68 -49.85 -17.54 -5.52
CA LEU A 68 -48.76 -18.54 -5.46
C LEU A 68 -48.35 -18.94 -6.86
N GLN A 69 -47.11 -18.63 -7.21
CA GLN A 69 -46.55 -19.02 -8.50
C GLN A 69 -46.12 -20.52 -8.47
N PRO A 70 -46.43 -21.32 -9.50
CA PRO A 70 -46.08 -22.74 -9.52
C PRO A 70 -44.58 -23.02 -9.33
N ALA A 71 -43.71 -22.14 -9.87
CA ALA A 71 -42.27 -22.29 -9.71
C ALA A 71 -41.83 -22.12 -8.24
N ASP A 72 -42.41 -21.13 -7.53
CA ASP A 72 -42.13 -20.88 -6.11
C ASP A 72 -42.64 -22.05 -5.23
N VAL A 73 -43.80 -22.59 -5.53
CA VAL A 73 -44.37 -23.74 -4.84
C VAL A 73 -43.48 -24.98 -4.99
N ARG A 74 -43.00 -25.26 -6.18
CA ARG A 74 -42.07 -26.38 -6.44
C ARG A 74 -40.75 -26.20 -5.69
N ALA A 75 -40.20 -24.99 -5.71
CA ALA A 75 -38.96 -24.68 -4.99
C ALA A 75 -39.16 -24.84 -3.47
N ALA A 76 -40.29 -24.39 -2.92
CA ALA A 76 -40.62 -24.53 -1.51
C ALA A 76 -40.80 -26.01 -1.10
N GLN A 77 -41.46 -26.83 -1.93
CA GLN A 77 -41.58 -28.26 -1.71
C GLN A 77 -40.20 -28.95 -1.67
N ALA A 78 -39.30 -28.57 -2.59
CA ALA A 78 -37.94 -29.10 -2.61
C ALA A 78 -37.16 -28.75 -1.34
N VAL A 79 -37.28 -27.50 -0.85
CA VAL A 79 -36.64 -27.05 0.41
C VAL A 79 -37.17 -27.86 1.61
N LEU A 80 -38.48 -28.07 1.69
CA LEU A 80 -39.08 -28.80 2.80
C LEU A 80 -38.77 -30.31 2.80
N THR A 81 -38.62 -30.93 1.63
CA THR A 81 -38.32 -32.37 1.50
C THR A 81 -36.84 -32.69 1.66
N GLN A 82 -35.95 -31.78 1.32
CA GLN A 82 -34.49 -32.00 1.45
C GLN A 82 -33.96 -31.73 2.86
N SER A 83 -34.80 -31.37 3.81
CA SER A 83 -34.48 -31.08 5.21
C SER A 83 -32.99 -30.84 5.48
N ASN A 84 -32.53 -29.59 5.46
CA ASN A 84 -31.23 -29.10 5.98
C ASN A 84 -29.94 -29.84 5.54
N GLN A 85 -30.01 -30.94 4.78
CA GLN A 85 -28.82 -31.74 4.42
C GLN A 85 -28.14 -31.35 3.10
N GLY A 86 -28.73 -30.49 2.30
CA GLY A 86 -28.21 -30.14 0.97
C GLY A 86 -27.70 -28.72 0.80
N ILE A 87 -27.97 -27.80 1.74
CA ILE A 87 -27.59 -26.40 1.63
C ILE A 87 -26.53 -26.09 2.68
N HIS A 88 -25.31 -25.78 2.22
CA HIS A 88 -24.23 -25.36 3.09
C HIS A 88 -24.05 -23.84 2.98
N LEU A 89 -24.30 -23.14 4.09
CA LEU A 89 -24.08 -21.71 4.20
C LEU A 89 -22.82 -21.45 5.04
N SER A 90 -21.98 -20.57 4.55
CA SER A 90 -20.75 -20.14 5.22
C SER A 90 -20.88 -18.70 5.72
N VAL A 91 -19.89 -18.25 6.49
CA VAL A 91 -19.76 -16.84 6.90
C VAL A 91 -19.75 -15.92 5.67
N GLU A 92 -19.10 -16.33 4.60
CA GLU A 92 -19.08 -15.64 3.32
C GLU A 92 -20.49 -15.44 2.74
N ASP A 93 -21.30 -16.50 2.78
CA ASP A 93 -22.70 -16.44 2.35
C ASP A 93 -23.52 -15.47 3.21
N ALA A 94 -23.26 -15.43 4.52
CA ALA A 94 -23.91 -14.50 5.42
C ALA A 94 -23.59 -13.03 5.07
N LEU A 95 -22.36 -12.74 4.70
CA LEU A 95 -21.97 -11.41 4.23
C LEU A 95 -22.68 -11.03 2.93
N ARG A 96 -22.76 -11.94 1.98
CA ARG A 96 -23.47 -11.70 0.72
C ARG A 96 -24.98 -11.48 0.94
N LEU A 97 -25.57 -12.23 1.86
CA LEU A 97 -26.96 -12.05 2.24
C LEU A 97 -27.20 -10.68 2.91
N SER A 98 -26.30 -10.28 3.79
CA SER A 98 -26.39 -9.02 4.52
C SER A 98 -26.19 -7.79 3.62
N THR A 99 -25.41 -7.92 2.54
CA THR A 99 -25.15 -6.84 1.58
C THR A 99 -26.15 -6.80 0.43
N GLY A 100 -27.04 -7.78 0.32
CA GLY A 100 -27.99 -7.89 -0.78
C GLY A 100 -27.45 -8.49 -2.07
N GLU A 101 -26.23 -9.01 -2.08
CA GLU A 101 -25.66 -9.69 -3.25
C GLU A 101 -26.38 -11.01 -3.54
N THR A 102 -26.66 -11.80 -2.52
CA THR A 102 -27.48 -13.00 -2.63
C THR A 102 -28.91 -12.65 -2.30
N LYS A 103 -29.79 -12.75 -3.28
CA LYS A 103 -31.23 -12.43 -3.17
C LYS A 103 -32.11 -13.66 -3.15
N THR A 104 -31.59 -14.80 -3.58
CA THR A 104 -32.33 -16.06 -3.66
C THR A 104 -31.50 -17.22 -3.13
N ILE A 105 -32.14 -18.17 -2.46
CA ILE A 105 -31.57 -19.46 -2.10
C ILE A 105 -32.54 -20.54 -2.55
N ALA A 106 -32.03 -21.60 -3.16
CA ALA A 106 -32.83 -22.72 -3.68
C ALA A 106 -34.00 -22.23 -4.59
N LYS A 107 -33.76 -21.20 -5.39
CA LYS A 107 -34.72 -20.56 -6.33
C LYS A 107 -35.86 -19.78 -5.64
N LEU A 108 -35.81 -19.62 -4.34
CA LEU A 108 -36.75 -18.78 -3.58
C LEU A 108 -36.12 -17.46 -3.16
N PRO A 109 -36.87 -16.34 -3.24
CA PRO A 109 -36.37 -15.06 -2.76
C PRO A 109 -36.21 -15.07 -1.24
N ILE A 110 -35.16 -14.39 -0.77
CA ILE A 110 -34.92 -14.21 0.66
C ILE A 110 -35.68 -12.99 1.13
N VAL A 111 -36.61 -13.21 2.05
CA VAL A 111 -37.46 -12.17 2.63
C VAL A 111 -36.75 -11.51 3.81
N ASN A 112 -36.05 -12.28 4.62
CA ASN A 112 -35.33 -11.77 5.78
C ASN A 112 -34.15 -12.67 6.12
N PHE A 113 -33.05 -12.03 6.54
CA PHE A 113 -31.86 -12.70 7.05
C PHE A 113 -31.53 -12.11 8.42
N GLU A 114 -31.47 -12.95 9.43
CA GLU A 114 -31.11 -12.57 10.80
C GLU A 114 -29.89 -13.39 11.25
N ALA A 115 -28.87 -12.70 11.75
CA ALA A 115 -27.73 -13.29 12.39
C ALA A 115 -27.80 -13.09 13.90
N SER A 116 -27.28 -14.02 14.68
CA SER A 116 -27.24 -13.93 16.14
C SER A 116 -25.85 -14.26 16.68
N GLY A 117 -25.59 -13.87 17.94
CA GLY A 117 -24.37 -14.18 18.66
C GLY A 117 -23.11 -13.61 17.99
N VAL A 118 -22.07 -14.45 17.91
CA VAL A 118 -20.77 -14.07 17.34
C VAL A 118 -20.88 -13.65 15.87
N LEU A 119 -21.74 -14.29 15.09
CA LEU A 119 -21.97 -13.94 13.70
C LEU A 119 -22.54 -12.53 13.56
N GLN A 120 -23.48 -12.15 14.41
CA GLN A 120 -24.07 -10.81 14.43
C GLN A 120 -23.01 -9.74 14.75
N GLU A 121 -22.17 -9.99 15.76
CA GLU A 121 -21.06 -9.09 16.10
C GLU A 121 -20.09 -8.94 14.94
N LEU A 122 -19.74 -10.04 14.27
CA LEU A 122 -18.85 -9.99 13.11
C LEU A 122 -19.44 -9.15 11.99
N ILE A 123 -20.70 -9.38 11.62
CA ILE A 123 -21.38 -8.65 10.55
C ILE A 123 -21.49 -7.16 10.89
N ASP A 124 -21.89 -6.83 12.11
CA ASP A 124 -22.01 -5.45 12.56
C ASP A 124 -20.65 -4.74 12.53
N ASN A 125 -19.58 -5.38 12.98
CA ASN A 125 -18.24 -4.82 12.95
C ASN A 125 -17.69 -4.67 11.54
N LEU A 126 -17.95 -5.63 10.65
CA LEU A 126 -17.52 -5.55 9.26
C LEU A 126 -18.26 -4.46 8.48
N LEU A 127 -19.56 -4.30 8.71
CA LEU A 127 -20.37 -3.33 7.99
C LEU A 127 -20.28 -1.92 8.56
N ASN A 128 -20.12 -1.75 9.87
CA ASN A 128 -20.19 -0.44 10.54
C ASN A 128 -18.89 0.06 11.17
N ASN A 129 -17.88 -0.78 11.34
CA ASN A 129 -16.55 -0.46 11.90
C ASN A 129 -16.53 0.23 13.29
N GLN A 130 -17.68 0.38 13.95
CA GLN A 130 -17.81 1.21 15.16
C GLN A 130 -17.35 0.54 16.46
N ALA A 131 -17.30 -0.79 16.50
CA ALA A 131 -16.99 -1.55 17.70
C ALA A 131 -15.55 -2.08 17.76
N ILE A 132 -14.73 -1.77 16.74
CA ILE A 132 -13.33 -2.20 16.70
C ILE A 132 -12.51 -1.34 17.65
N LYS A 133 -11.88 -1.99 18.64
CA LYS A 133 -11.04 -1.31 19.62
C LYS A 133 -9.70 -0.91 19.02
N PRO A 134 -9.27 0.35 19.16
CA PRO A 134 -7.93 0.73 18.75
C PRO A 134 -6.85 0.07 19.60
N ILE A 135 -5.69 -0.15 19.03
CA ILE A 135 -4.49 -0.62 19.74
C ILE A 135 -3.52 0.54 19.78
N GLU A 136 -3.43 1.20 20.93
CA GLU A 136 -2.71 2.46 21.07
C GLU A 136 -1.21 2.29 21.27
N LYS A 137 -0.80 1.28 22.02
CA LYS A 137 0.60 1.04 22.39
C LYS A 137 1.00 -0.41 22.20
N PRO A 138 1.28 -0.84 20.96
CA PRO A 138 1.84 -2.17 20.75
C PRO A 138 3.16 -2.34 21.50
N GLN A 139 3.33 -3.44 22.21
CA GLN A 139 4.54 -3.69 22.98
C GLN A 139 5.76 -3.83 22.05
N GLY A 140 6.80 -3.06 22.34
CA GLY A 140 8.04 -3.06 21.56
C GLY A 140 8.07 -2.04 20.42
N LEU A 141 6.99 -1.33 20.16
CA LEU A 141 6.97 -0.27 19.17
C LEU A 141 7.78 0.93 19.66
N GLN A 142 8.72 1.38 18.84
CA GLN A 142 9.46 2.63 19.06
C GLN A 142 8.74 3.75 18.31
N GLY A 143 8.28 4.76 19.04
CA GLY A 143 7.45 5.83 18.53
C GLY A 143 6.01 5.70 19.03
N GLU A 144 5.19 6.65 18.62
CA GLU A 144 3.79 6.73 19.04
C GLU A 144 2.85 6.61 17.82
N LEU A 145 1.77 5.87 18.01
CA LEU A 145 0.71 5.80 17.02
C LEU A 145 -0.23 7.00 17.20
N ARG A 146 -0.57 7.63 16.09
CA ARG A 146 -1.63 8.64 16.08
C ARG A 146 -2.98 7.93 16.28
N PRO A 147 -4.04 8.63 16.73
CA PRO A 147 -5.33 8.00 17.01
C PRO A 147 -5.88 7.20 15.82
N TYR A 148 -5.82 7.74 14.60
CA TYR A 148 -6.29 7.01 13.42
C TYR A 148 -5.42 5.80 13.10
N GLN A 149 -4.11 5.85 13.37
CA GLN A 149 -3.21 4.72 13.19
C GLN A 149 -3.53 3.59 14.19
N ALA A 150 -3.80 3.95 15.45
CA ALA A 150 -4.21 2.99 16.47
C ALA A 150 -5.51 2.27 16.08
N ARG A 151 -6.46 2.98 15.48
CA ARG A 151 -7.68 2.38 14.93
C ARG A 151 -7.38 1.43 13.77
N GLY A 152 -6.43 1.80 12.89
CA GLY A 152 -5.99 0.94 11.80
C GLY A 152 -5.33 -0.35 12.28
N VAL A 153 -4.50 -0.27 13.31
CA VAL A 153 -3.90 -1.46 13.93
C VAL A 153 -4.97 -2.38 14.53
N GLY A 154 -5.94 -1.81 15.24
CA GLY A 154 -7.08 -2.54 15.78
C GLY A 154 -7.91 -3.23 14.69
N TRP A 155 -8.11 -2.55 13.57
CA TRP A 155 -8.82 -3.10 12.41
C TRP A 155 -8.08 -4.28 11.79
N LEU A 156 -6.76 -4.18 11.60
CA LEU A 156 -5.94 -5.29 11.11
C LEU A 156 -6.01 -6.50 12.06
N ALA A 157 -5.91 -6.27 13.37
CA ALA A 157 -5.99 -7.32 14.38
C ALA A 157 -7.37 -8.01 14.37
N PHE A 158 -8.43 -7.24 14.21
CA PHE A 158 -9.79 -7.77 14.12
C PHE A 158 -9.96 -8.69 12.91
N LEU A 159 -9.55 -8.26 11.72
CA LEU A 159 -9.66 -9.06 10.49
C LEU A 159 -8.79 -10.31 10.57
N GLU A 160 -7.57 -10.21 11.09
CA GLU A 160 -6.69 -11.37 11.26
C GLU A 160 -7.31 -12.43 12.19
N ARG A 161 -7.92 -11.98 13.29
CA ARG A 161 -8.58 -12.90 14.24
C ARG A 161 -9.65 -13.76 13.58
N TRP A 162 -10.34 -13.22 12.58
CA TRP A 162 -11.36 -13.92 11.79
C TRP A 162 -10.79 -14.61 10.55
N GLY A 163 -9.48 -14.61 10.34
CA GLY A 163 -8.86 -15.19 9.16
C GLY A 163 -9.20 -14.45 7.87
N LEU A 164 -9.54 -13.18 7.95
CA LEU A 164 -9.92 -12.33 6.81
C LEU A 164 -8.74 -11.53 6.31
N GLY A 165 -8.61 -11.42 4.99
CA GLY A 165 -7.61 -10.57 4.35
C GLY A 165 -7.98 -9.09 4.45
N ALA A 166 -6.97 -8.23 4.53
CA ALA A 166 -7.14 -6.80 4.74
C ALA A 166 -6.36 -5.99 3.71
N CYS A 167 -6.99 -4.96 3.16
CA CYS A 167 -6.34 -3.98 2.30
C CYS A 167 -6.30 -2.62 3.01
N LEU A 168 -5.11 -2.21 3.44
CA LEU A 168 -4.87 -0.88 4.01
C LEU A 168 -4.49 0.06 2.87
N ALA A 169 -5.42 0.90 2.48
CA ALA A 169 -5.32 1.76 1.29
C ALA A 169 -5.29 3.25 1.62
N ASP A 170 -4.78 3.61 2.78
CA ASP A 170 -4.63 5.00 3.21
C ASP A 170 -3.77 5.81 2.25
N ASP A 171 -4.03 7.11 2.17
CA ASP A 171 -3.20 8.06 1.43
C ASP A 171 -1.74 7.98 1.85
N MET A 172 -0.85 8.33 0.93
CA MET A 172 0.58 8.44 1.20
C MET A 172 0.85 9.36 2.39
N GLY A 173 1.75 8.94 3.27
CA GLY A 173 2.12 9.73 4.46
C GLY A 173 1.26 9.50 5.70
N LEU A 174 0.22 8.68 5.62
CA LEU A 174 -0.60 8.35 6.78
C LEU A 174 -0.02 7.23 7.65
N GLY A 175 1.07 6.61 7.22
CA GLY A 175 1.80 5.64 8.03
C GLY A 175 1.29 4.21 7.91
N LYS A 176 1.13 3.70 6.69
CA LYS A 176 0.75 2.30 6.47
C LYS A 176 1.76 1.32 7.07
N THR A 177 3.04 1.60 6.93
CA THR A 177 4.11 0.74 7.45
C THR A 177 4.10 0.66 8.97
N ILE A 178 4.01 1.78 9.67
CA ILE A 178 3.98 1.78 11.15
C ILE A 178 2.73 1.07 11.69
N GLN A 179 1.61 1.20 11.02
CA GLN A 179 0.39 0.49 11.39
C GLN A 179 0.57 -1.03 11.24
N LEU A 180 1.13 -1.48 10.12
CA LEU A 180 1.45 -2.89 9.91
C LEU A 180 2.43 -3.41 10.97
N LEU A 181 3.51 -2.69 11.22
CA LEU A 181 4.50 -3.09 12.21
C LEU A 181 3.90 -3.13 13.63
N GLY A 182 3.06 -2.18 13.98
CA GLY A 182 2.31 -2.19 15.23
C GLY A 182 1.42 -3.42 15.37
N PHE A 183 0.74 -3.81 14.30
CA PHE A 183 -0.05 -5.03 14.25
C PHE A 183 0.80 -6.29 14.46
N LEU A 184 1.95 -6.40 13.78
CA LEU A 184 2.84 -7.56 13.90
C LEU A 184 3.46 -7.64 15.31
N LEU A 185 3.82 -6.52 15.90
CA LEU A 185 4.30 -6.46 17.29
C LEU A 185 3.22 -6.90 18.27
N ASN A 186 1.98 -6.53 18.03
CA ASN A 186 0.85 -6.96 18.86
C ASN A 186 0.66 -8.48 18.80
N LEU A 187 0.78 -9.09 17.62
CA LEU A 187 0.77 -10.55 17.48
C LEU A 187 1.90 -11.21 18.27
N LYS A 188 3.09 -10.64 18.22
CA LYS A 188 4.24 -11.14 18.96
C LYS A 188 4.03 -11.05 20.47
N ALA A 189 3.51 -9.93 20.95
CA ALA A 189 3.23 -9.72 22.38
C ALA A 189 2.17 -10.69 22.93
N GLU A 190 1.18 -11.05 22.12
CA GLU A 190 0.15 -12.01 22.45
C GLU A 190 0.61 -13.48 22.26
N THR A 191 1.88 -13.70 21.95
CA THR A 191 2.49 -15.02 21.66
C THR A 191 1.84 -15.74 20.47
N MET A 192 1.21 -15.00 19.59
CA MET A 192 0.52 -15.54 18.42
C MET A 192 1.37 -15.50 17.13
N LEU A 193 2.54 -14.85 17.16
CA LEU A 193 3.48 -14.85 16.05
C LEU A 193 4.41 -16.06 16.15
N VAL A 194 3.96 -17.18 15.62
CA VAL A 194 4.64 -18.49 15.74
C VAL A 194 5.28 -18.99 14.46
N LYS A 195 4.95 -18.40 13.32
CA LYS A 195 5.50 -18.73 12.00
C LYS A 195 6.01 -17.44 11.33
N PRO A 196 6.90 -17.55 10.33
CA PRO A 196 7.42 -16.38 9.64
C PRO A 196 6.36 -15.68 8.81
N ILE A 197 6.55 -14.37 8.63
CA ILE A 197 5.74 -13.52 7.77
C ILE A 197 6.57 -13.11 6.57
N LEU A 198 6.00 -13.26 5.37
CA LEU A 198 6.60 -12.82 4.12
C LEU A 198 6.10 -11.43 3.76
N ILE A 199 7.02 -10.48 3.61
CA ILE A 199 6.73 -9.14 3.10
C ILE A 199 7.27 -9.06 1.69
N VAL A 200 6.40 -8.79 0.72
CA VAL A 200 6.75 -8.62 -0.68
C VAL A 200 6.57 -7.17 -1.07
N CYS A 201 7.62 -6.56 -1.57
CA CYS A 201 7.63 -5.14 -1.94
C CYS A 201 8.34 -4.91 -3.26
N PRO A 202 8.17 -3.74 -3.88
CA PRO A 202 9.02 -3.36 -5.01
C PRO A 202 10.51 -3.37 -4.62
N THR A 203 11.36 -3.71 -5.56
CA THR A 203 12.81 -3.73 -5.34
C THR A 203 13.34 -2.40 -4.80
N SER A 204 12.75 -1.30 -5.24
CA SER A 204 13.12 0.05 -4.85
C SER A 204 12.96 0.36 -3.35
N VAL A 205 12.09 -0.37 -2.64
CA VAL A 205 11.79 -0.10 -1.23
C VAL A 205 12.29 -1.17 -0.26
N LEU A 206 12.99 -2.20 -0.74
CA LEU A 206 13.54 -3.27 0.11
C LEU A 206 14.37 -2.73 1.27
N ASN A 207 15.31 -1.86 0.97
CA ASN A 207 16.20 -1.27 1.98
C ASN A 207 15.46 -0.35 2.93
N ASN A 208 14.45 0.34 2.43
CA ASN A 208 13.60 1.19 3.26
C ASN A 208 12.81 0.37 4.28
N TRP A 209 12.30 -0.80 3.88
CA TRP A 209 11.61 -1.72 4.78
C TRP A 209 12.50 -2.20 5.92
N GLU A 210 13.71 -2.64 5.60
CA GLU A 210 14.67 -3.10 6.61
C GLU A 210 14.95 -2.00 7.65
N ARG A 211 15.19 -0.78 7.20
CA ARG A 211 15.45 0.36 8.08
C ARG A 211 14.25 0.73 8.94
N GLU A 212 13.05 0.72 8.37
CA GLU A 212 11.83 1.04 9.11
C GLU A 212 11.53 -0.02 10.18
N VAL A 213 11.74 -1.30 9.89
CA VAL A 213 11.58 -2.36 10.88
C VAL A 213 12.55 -2.16 12.04
N LYS A 214 13.82 -1.90 11.76
CA LYS A 214 14.82 -1.64 12.80
C LYS A 214 14.50 -0.40 13.63
N LYS A 215 13.95 0.62 13.01
CA LYS A 215 13.59 1.89 13.66
C LYS A 215 12.34 1.76 14.54
N PHE A 216 11.27 1.18 14.03
CA PHE A 216 9.96 1.15 14.69
C PHE A 216 9.66 -0.14 15.44
N ALA A 217 10.20 -1.25 14.97
CA ALA A 217 9.90 -2.57 15.51
C ALA A 217 11.16 -3.41 15.75
N PRO A 218 12.10 -2.93 16.59
CA PRO A 218 13.36 -3.65 16.84
C PRO A 218 13.20 -5.09 17.32
N PRO A 219 12.14 -5.47 18.08
CA PRO A 219 11.96 -6.86 18.50
C PRO A 219 11.70 -7.86 17.37
N LEU A 220 11.31 -7.40 16.18
CA LEU A 220 11.06 -8.27 15.05
C LEU A 220 12.37 -8.59 14.34
N SER A 221 12.74 -9.87 14.29
CA SER A 221 13.89 -10.33 13.53
C SER A 221 13.59 -10.34 12.04
N THR A 222 14.55 -9.91 11.22
CA THR A 222 14.37 -9.77 9.77
C THR A 222 15.40 -10.53 8.98
N LEU A 223 15.00 -11.04 7.81
CA LEU A 223 15.86 -11.58 6.79
C LEU A 223 15.52 -10.92 5.46
N ILE A 224 16.49 -10.29 4.83
CA ILE A 224 16.32 -9.75 3.47
C ILE A 224 16.67 -10.85 2.46
N HIS A 225 15.65 -11.34 1.76
CA HIS A 225 15.82 -12.32 0.70
C HIS A 225 15.97 -11.61 -0.64
N HIS A 226 17.19 -11.26 -0.99
CA HIS A 226 17.53 -10.48 -2.16
C HIS A 226 19.00 -10.65 -2.53
N GLY A 227 19.33 -10.45 -3.80
CA GLY A 227 20.70 -10.48 -4.32
C GLY A 227 21.14 -11.87 -4.77
N ASP A 228 22.26 -11.91 -5.52
CA ASP A 228 22.81 -13.14 -6.06
C ASP A 228 23.35 -14.09 -4.98
N LYS A 229 23.78 -13.51 -3.87
CA LYS A 229 24.32 -14.26 -2.73
C LYS A 229 23.28 -14.61 -1.67
N ARG A 230 21.99 -14.45 -2.00
CA ARG A 230 20.92 -14.80 -1.07
C ARG A 230 20.97 -16.28 -0.68
N ILE A 231 20.59 -16.57 0.55
CA ILE A 231 20.55 -17.93 1.08
C ILE A 231 19.52 -18.74 0.28
N LYS A 232 19.90 -19.97 -0.11
CA LYS A 232 19.05 -20.83 -0.94
C LYS A 232 18.80 -22.19 -0.29
N SER A 233 17.75 -22.89 -0.73
CA SER A 233 17.45 -24.29 -0.41
C SER A 233 17.27 -24.56 1.10
N LYS A 234 17.84 -25.65 1.61
CA LYS A 234 17.68 -26.07 3.00
C LYS A 234 18.23 -25.07 4.02
N ALA A 235 19.29 -24.35 3.67
CA ALA A 235 19.84 -23.30 4.54
C ALA A 235 18.85 -22.15 4.74
N PHE A 236 18.13 -21.77 3.68
CA PHE A 236 17.07 -20.76 3.74
C PHE A 236 15.94 -21.16 4.70
N ILE A 237 15.46 -22.39 4.57
CA ILE A 237 14.38 -22.92 5.43
C ILE A 237 14.77 -22.86 6.92
N LYS A 238 15.99 -23.25 7.25
CA LYS A 238 16.49 -23.23 8.64
C LYS A 238 16.55 -21.81 9.22
N VAL A 239 16.98 -20.84 8.42
CA VAL A 239 17.08 -19.44 8.87
C VAL A 239 15.70 -18.84 9.02
N VAL A 240 14.81 -19.10 8.08
CA VAL A 240 13.44 -18.55 8.06
C VAL A 240 12.61 -19.04 9.24
N GLU A 241 12.75 -20.30 9.64
CA GLU A 241 12.03 -20.85 10.81
C GLU A 241 12.31 -20.08 12.11
N LYS A 242 13.47 -19.43 12.20
CA LYS A 242 13.90 -18.63 13.37
C LYS A 242 13.67 -17.13 13.18
N THR A 243 13.12 -16.71 12.05
CA THR A 243 12.97 -15.31 11.67
C THR A 243 11.51 -14.90 11.72
N ASN A 244 11.24 -13.69 12.23
CA ASN A 244 9.87 -13.17 12.24
C ASN A 244 9.43 -12.68 10.85
N LEU A 245 10.27 -11.89 10.19
CA LEU A 245 9.94 -11.26 8.91
C LEU A 245 10.97 -11.62 7.84
N VAL A 246 10.48 -12.10 6.71
CA VAL A 246 11.28 -12.28 5.49
C VAL A 246 10.81 -11.25 4.48
N ILE A 247 11.71 -10.39 4.03
CA ILE A 247 11.41 -9.30 3.09
C ILE A 247 12.02 -9.63 1.74
N THR A 248 11.22 -9.63 0.69
CA THR A 248 11.65 -9.93 -0.66
C THR A 248 10.94 -9.04 -1.69
N SER A 249 11.34 -9.14 -2.94
CA SER A 249 10.76 -8.38 -4.04
C SER A 249 9.79 -9.22 -4.87
N TYR A 250 8.91 -8.55 -5.61
CA TYR A 250 7.98 -9.22 -6.53
C TYR A 250 8.67 -10.13 -7.57
N PRO A 251 9.76 -9.70 -8.24
CA PRO A 251 10.44 -10.58 -9.18
C PRO A 251 10.99 -11.85 -8.54
N LEU A 252 11.51 -11.76 -7.31
CA LEU A 252 12.09 -12.92 -6.62
C LEU A 252 11.03 -13.92 -6.15
N VAL A 253 9.82 -13.49 -5.87
CA VAL A 253 8.72 -14.40 -5.55
C VAL A 253 8.49 -15.37 -6.71
N TYR A 254 8.52 -14.89 -7.93
CA TYR A 254 8.38 -15.75 -9.10
C TYR A 254 9.61 -16.64 -9.32
N ARG A 255 10.82 -16.07 -9.23
CA ARG A 255 12.07 -16.81 -9.44
C ARG A 255 12.29 -17.92 -8.39
N ASP A 256 11.97 -17.64 -7.15
CA ASP A 256 12.23 -18.52 -6.02
C ASP A 256 10.95 -19.19 -5.50
N THR A 257 9.94 -19.32 -6.33
CA THR A 257 8.64 -19.91 -5.98
C THR A 257 8.77 -21.26 -5.29
N ASN A 258 9.59 -22.15 -5.84
CA ASN A 258 9.79 -23.51 -5.29
C ASN A 258 10.31 -23.49 -3.86
N THR A 259 11.20 -22.56 -3.54
CA THR A 259 11.75 -22.40 -2.19
C THR A 259 10.72 -21.80 -1.25
N LEU A 260 10.02 -20.78 -1.69
CA LEU A 260 9.03 -20.07 -0.87
C LEU A 260 7.78 -20.93 -0.57
N GLU A 261 7.39 -21.81 -1.48
CA GLU A 261 6.28 -22.74 -1.29
C GLU A 261 6.53 -23.80 -0.21
N GLN A 262 7.77 -24.09 0.12
CA GLN A 262 8.14 -25.07 1.13
C GLN A 262 7.97 -24.56 2.56
N ILE A 263 7.71 -23.26 2.72
CA ILE A 263 7.58 -22.63 4.03
C ILE A 263 6.11 -22.40 4.35
N GLU A 264 5.73 -22.74 5.57
CA GLU A 264 4.42 -22.39 6.11
C GLU A 264 4.46 -20.94 6.62
N TRP A 265 3.93 -20.03 5.83
CA TRP A 265 3.85 -18.61 6.18
C TRP A 265 2.67 -18.36 7.12
N GLN A 266 2.90 -17.62 8.19
CA GLN A 266 1.80 -17.16 9.03
C GLN A 266 1.01 -16.05 8.33
N GLY A 267 1.73 -15.15 7.67
CA GLY A 267 1.13 -14.07 6.90
C GLY A 267 1.93 -13.74 5.66
N ILE A 268 1.25 -13.18 4.67
CA ILE A 268 1.87 -12.58 3.48
C ILE A 268 1.36 -11.15 3.39
N VAL A 269 2.31 -10.21 3.34
CA VAL A 269 2.03 -8.79 3.20
C VAL A 269 2.56 -8.32 1.85
N LEU A 270 1.71 -7.69 1.06
CA LEU A 270 2.10 -7.06 -0.20
C LEU A 270 2.17 -5.55 0.00
N ASP A 271 3.35 -4.98 -0.16
CA ASP A 271 3.52 -3.54 -0.23
C ASP A 271 3.39 -3.09 -1.69
N GLU A 272 2.80 -1.92 -1.91
CA GLU A 272 2.47 -1.44 -3.25
C GLU A 272 1.70 -2.53 -4.03
N ALA A 273 0.58 -2.96 -3.47
CA ALA A 273 -0.18 -4.12 -3.95
C ALA A 273 -0.72 -3.98 -5.37
N GLN A 274 -0.73 -2.79 -5.96
CA GLN A 274 -1.03 -2.59 -7.37
C GLN A 274 -0.07 -3.35 -8.31
N ASN A 275 1.07 -3.83 -7.81
CA ASN A 275 1.96 -4.70 -8.56
C ASN A 275 1.32 -6.03 -8.97
N ILE A 276 0.25 -6.47 -8.31
CA ILE A 276 -0.51 -7.66 -8.70
C ILE A 276 -1.82 -7.32 -9.43
N LYS A 277 -1.96 -6.12 -9.96
CA LYS A 277 -3.15 -5.68 -10.69
C LYS A 277 -3.48 -6.55 -11.91
N ASN A 278 -2.47 -7.12 -12.54
CA ASN A 278 -2.64 -8.06 -13.62
C ASN A 278 -2.66 -9.50 -13.08
N PRO A 279 -3.85 -10.13 -12.99
CA PRO A 279 -3.96 -11.49 -12.43
C PRO A 279 -3.28 -12.56 -13.30
N GLN A 280 -3.02 -12.27 -14.58
CA GLN A 280 -2.37 -13.18 -15.49
C GLN A 280 -0.83 -13.14 -15.40
N ALA A 281 -0.27 -12.13 -14.75
CA ALA A 281 1.17 -12.04 -14.57
C ALA A 281 1.70 -13.19 -13.72
N LYS A 282 2.87 -13.72 -14.09
CA LYS A 282 3.49 -14.86 -13.40
C LYS A 282 3.72 -14.61 -11.93
N GLN A 283 4.14 -13.39 -11.56
CA GLN A 283 4.33 -13.02 -10.15
C GLN A 283 3.03 -13.00 -9.37
N SER A 284 1.93 -12.56 -9.97
CA SER A 284 0.61 -12.57 -9.33
C SER A 284 0.12 -13.99 -9.06
N GLN A 285 0.31 -14.88 -10.03
CA GLN A 285 -0.04 -16.29 -9.89
C GLN A 285 0.83 -16.98 -8.83
N ALA A 286 2.12 -16.72 -8.81
CA ALA A 286 3.03 -17.25 -7.81
C ALA A 286 2.62 -16.86 -6.39
N LEU A 287 2.26 -15.60 -6.18
CA LEU A 287 1.79 -15.12 -4.87
C LEU A 287 0.49 -15.77 -4.43
N ARG A 288 -0.44 -15.99 -5.34
CA ARG A 288 -1.71 -16.66 -5.01
C ARG A 288 -1.54 -18.11 -4.59
N ASN A 289 -0.52 -18.77 -5.11
CA ASN A 289 -0.23 -20.18 -4.80
C ASN A 289 0.47 -20.37 -3.46
N LEU A 290 1.04 -19.32 -2.88
CA LEU A 290 1.65 -19.39 -1.55
C LEU A 290 0.57 -19.53 -0.49
N LYS A 291 0.82 -20.40 0.48
CA LYS A 291 -0.10 -20.64 1.60
C LYS A 291 0.23 -19.76 2.79
N ALA A 292 -0.77 -19.12 3.35
CA ALA A 292 -0.64 -18.30 4.54
C ALA A 292 -1.94 -18.30 5.34
N GLU A 293 -1.83 -18.08 6.63
CA GLU A 293 -3.00 -18.00 7.52
C GLU A 293 -3.73 -16.66 7.37
N PHE A 294 -3.00 -15.58 7.08
CA PHE A 294 -3.61 -14.29 6.75
C PHE A 294 -2.84 -13.60 5.61
N ARG A 295 -3.52 -12.66 4.96
CA ARG A 295 -2.95 -11.86 3.87
C ARG A 295 -3.34 -10.41 4.04
N ILE A 296 -2.37 -9.51 3.82
CA ILE A 296 -2.55 -8.06 3.92
C ILE A 296 -1.98 -7.41 2.67
N ALA A 297 -2.71 -6.47 2.11
CA ALA A 297 -2.24 -5.61 1.03
C ALA A 297 -2.13 -4.17 1.51
N LEU A 298 -1.02 -3.53 1.20
CA LEU A 298 -0.80 -2.10 1.41
C LEU A 298 -0.75 -1.42 0.05
N THR A 299 -1.54 -0.39 -0.16
CA THR A 299 -1.56 0.37 -1.40
C THR A 299 -1.96 1.82 -1.15
N GLY A 300 -1.34 2.75 -1.88
CA GLY A 300 -1.74 4.15 -1.88
C GLY A 300 -2.68 4.51 -3.02
N THR A 301 -2.92 3.59 -3.96
CA THR A 301 -3.80 3.86 -5.09
C THR A 301 -5.26 3.55 -4.77
N PRO A 302 -6.22 4.36 -5.27
CA PRO A 302 -7.63 4.09 -5.07
C PRO A 302 -8.07 2.86 -5.86
N VAL A 303 -8.12 1.71 -5.19
CA VAL A 303 -8.46 0.39 -5.77
C VAL A 303 -9.87 0.37 -6.35
N GLU A 304 -10.78 1.16 -5.77
CA GLU A 304 -12.20 1.20 -6.14
C GLU A 304 -12.45 1.76 -7.55
N ASN A 305 -11.51 2.52 -8.11
CA ASN A 305 -11.67 3.16 -9.42
C ASN A 305 -11.31 2.26 -10.60
N ARG A 306 -10.71 1.09 -10.34
CA ARG A 306 -10.25 0.14 -11.36
C ARG A 306 -10.68 -1.26 -10.96
N LEU A 307 -11.81 -1.72 -11.50
CA LEU A 307 -12.47 -2.94 -11.05
C LEU A 307 -11.66 -4.22 -11.30
N SER A 308 -10.87 -4.28 -12.36
CA SER A 308 -9.99 -5.43 -12.61
C SER A 308 -8.86 -5.53 -11.56
N GLU A 309 -8.31 -4.40 -11.16
CA GLU A 309 -7.30 -4.33 -10.11
C GLU A 309 -7.90 -4.67 -8.75
N LEU A 310 -9.10 -4.17 -8.46
CA LEU A 310 -9.86 -4.50 -7.26
C LEU A 310 -10.06 -6.01 -7.14
N TRP A 311 -10.53 -6.65 -8.21
CA TRP A 311 -10.73 -8.10 -8.21
C TRP A 311 -9.42 -8.84 -7.91
N SER A 312 -8.32 -8.45 -8.55
CA SER A 312 -7.02 -9.11 -8.37
C SER A 312 -6.53 -9.02 -6.92
N ILE A 313 -6.65 -7.87 -6.30
CA ILE A 313 -6.24 -7.67 -4.90
C ILE A 313 -7.17 -8.43 -3.94
N LEU A 314 -8.48 -8.31 -4.12
CA LEU A 314 -9.44 -8.98 -3.25
C LEU A 314 -9.38 -10.51 -3.39
N ASP A 315 -9.12 -11.04 -4.58
CA ASP A 315 -8.95 -12.46 -4.79
C ASP A 315 -7.67 -13.00 -4.14
N PHE A 316 -6.61 -12.20 -4.12
CA PHE A 316 -5.42 -12.53 -3.34
C PHE A 316 -5.73 -12.57 -1.83
N LEU A 317 -6.44 -11.57 -1.32
CA LEU A 317 -6.75 -11.43 0.11
C LEU A 317 -7.73 -12.48 0.61
N ASN A 318 -8.81 -12.66 -0.11
CA ASN A 318 -9.90 -13.57 0.21
C ASN A 318 -10.27 -14.34 -1.06
N PRO A 319 -9.59 -15.47 -1.35
CA PRO A 319 -9.81 -16.22 -2.58
C PRO A 319 -11.28 -16.61 -2.77
N ASP A 320 -11.75 -16.46 -4.00
CA ASP A 320 -13.12 -16.78 -4.44
C ASP A 320 -14.25 -15.91 -3.87
N PHE A 321 -13.94 -14.94 -3.00
CA PHE A 321 -14.97 -14.08 -2.38
C PHE A 321 -15.79 -13.30 -3.40
N LEU A 322 -15.15 -12.75 -4.44
CA LEU A 322 -15.82 -12.06 -5.54
C LEU A 322 -16.09 -12.99 -6.75
N GLY A 323 -15.97 -14.29 -6.56
CA GLY A 323 -16.07 -15.28 -7.63
C GLY A 323 -14.82 -15.33 -8.51
N ASN A 324 -14.86 -16.12 -9.57
CA ASN A 324 -13.78 -16.13 -10.54
C ASN A 324 -13.82 -14.86 -11.41
N GLN A 325 -12.77 -14.65 -12.20
CA GLN A 325 -12.64 -13.43 -13.01
C GLN A 325 -13.79 -13.28 -14.02
N GLN A 326 -14.26 -14.36 -14.64
CA GLN A 326 -15.37 -14.32 -15.59
C GLN A 326 -16.69 -13.95 -14.92
N PHE A 327 -16.95 -14.51 -13.74
CA PHE A 327 -18.13 -14.17 -12.93
C PHE A 327 -18.12 -12.69 -12.55
N PHE A 328 -16.97 -12.20 -12.04
CA PHE A 328 -16.81 -10.81 -11.66
C PHE A 328 -17.03 -9.85 -12.82
N GLN A 329 -16.50 -10.17 -14.01
CA GLN A 329 -16.70 -9.39 -15.23
C GLN A 329 -18.19 -9.27 -15.57
N ARG A 330 -18.91 -10.38 -15.57
CA ARG A 330 -20.34 -10.41 -15.90
C ARG A 330 -21.21 -9.75 -14.83
N ARG A 331 -20.89 -9.99 -13.56
CA ARG A 331 -21.72 -9.52 -12.43
C ARG A 331 -21.50 -8.04 -12.12
N PHE A 332 -20.26 -7.57 -12.16
CA PHE A 332 -19.90 -6.25 -11.68
C PHE A 332 -19.21 -5.37 -12.74
N ALA A 333 -18.13 -5.83 -13.34
CA ALA A 333 -17.30 -4.98 -14.19
C ALA A 333 -18.04 -4.45 -15.41
N ILE A 334 -18.66 -5.31 -16.19
CA ILE A 334 -19.39 -4.91 -17.40
C ILE A 334 -20.61 -4.05 -17.07
N PRO A 335 -21.49 -4.42 -16.12
CA PRO A 335 -22.62 -3.58 -15.75
C PRO A 335 -22.21 -2.20 -15.26
N ILE A 336 -21.15 -2.10 -14.47
CA ILE A 336 -20.68 -0.83 -13.89
C ILE A 336 -19.95 0.02 -14.94
N GLU A 337 -18.97 -0.56 -15.65
CA GLU A 337 -18.10 0.19 -16.57
C GLU A 337 -18.79 0.54 -17.89
N LYS A 338 -19.53 -0.40 -18.45
CA LYS A 338 -20.24 -0.17 -19.73
C LYS A 338 -21.60 0.50 -19.59
N TYR A 339 -22.38 0.13 -18.58
CA TYR A 339 -23.77 0.52 -18.47
C TYR A 339 -24.06 1.47 -17.31
N GLY A 340 -23.05 1.79 -16.49
CA GLY A 340 -23.17 2.70 -15.36
C GLY A 340 -24.18 2.24 -14.31
N ASP A 341 -24.34 0.93 -14.12
CA ASP A 341 -25.31 0.35 -13.19
C ASP A 341 -24.97 0.71 -11.74
N ARG A 342 -25.75 1.61 -11.16
CA ARG A 342 -25.55 2.10 -9.80
C ARG A 342 -25.84 1.04 -8.74
N GLU A 343 -26.80 0.15 -8.98
CA GLU A 343 -27.15 -0.92 -8.04
C GLU A 343 -25.99 -1.90 -7.89
N SER A 344 -25.40 -2.35 -9.00
CA SER A 344 -24.24 -3.22 -8.99
C SER A 344 -23.02 -2.57 -8.32
N LEU A 345 -22.79 -1.30 -8.57
CA LEU A 345 -21.70 -0.55 -7.93
C LEU A 345 -21.91 -0.45 -6.42
N GLN A 346 -23.12 -0.15 -5.97
CA GLN A 346 -23.43 -0.07 -4.55
C GLN A 346 -23.27 -1.41 -3.86
N THR A 347 -23.73 -2.49 -4.48
CA THR A 347 -23.58 -3.85 -3.95
C THR A 347 -22.12 -4.22 -3.83
N LEU A 348 -21.31 -3.96 -4.87
CA LEU A 348 -19.88 -4.21 -4.84
C LEU A 348 -19.19 -3.44 -3.72
N ARG A 349 -19.50 -2.17 -3.57
CA ARG A 349 -18.95 -1.34 -2.48
C ARG A 349 -19.27 -1.89 -1.11
N LEU A 350 -20.48 -2.36 -0.88
CA LEU A 350 -20.87 -2.97 0.38
C LEU A 350 -20.12 -4.30 0.65
N LEU A 351 -19.90 -5.09 -0.40
CA LEU A 351 -19.15 -6.34 -0.28
C LEU A 351 -17.67 -6.13 0.07
N VAL A 352 -17.01 -5.17 -0.57
CA VAL A 352 -15.56 -4.96 -0.40
C VAL A 352 -15.19 -4.05 0.75
N ARG A 353 -16.09 -3.17 1.16
CA ARG A 353 -15.87 -2.19 2.24
C ARG A 353 -15.32 -2.78 3.54
N PRO A 354 -15.76 -3.96 4.00
CA PRO A 354 -15.22 -4.54 5.23
C PRO A 354 -13.72 -4.84 5.16
N PHE A 355 -13.18 -5.06 3.97
CA PHE A 355 -11.81 -5.52 3.75
C PHE A 355 -10.86 -4.42 3.28
N ILE A 356 -11.38 -3.22 3.06
CA ILE A 356 -10.58 -2.07 2.59
C ILE A 356 -10.74 -0.91 3.57
N LEU A 357 -9.63 -0.47 4.12
CA LEU A 357 -9.58 0.75 4.92
C LEU A 357 -8.84 1.82 4.13
N ARG A 358 -9.58 2.83 3.69
CA ARG A 358 -9.03 3.98 2.99
C ARG A 358 -9.39 5.27 3.71
N ARG A 359 -8.38 5.96 4.18
CA ARG A 359 -8.50 7.28 4.80
C ARG A 359 -7.71 8.28 3.99
N LEU A 360 -8.28 9.46 3.83
CA LEU A 360 -7.69 10.55 3.09
C LEU A 360 -7.03 11.52 4.06
N LYS A 361 -5.88 12.06 3.69
CA LYS A 361 -5.21 13.09 4.49
C LYS A 361 -6.04 14.37 4.62
N SER A 362 -7.02 14.57 3.72
CA SER A 362 -7.99 15.68 3.77
C SER A 362 -9.18 15.44 4.70
N ASP A 363 -9.36 14.23 5.22
CA ASP A 363 -10.44 13.92 6.15
C ASP A 363 -10.30 14.74 7.44
N LYS A 364 -11.39 15.34 7.94
CA LYS A 364 -11.39 16.23 9.10
C LYS A 364 -10.78 15.59 10.34
N ASP A 365 -11.08 14.31 10.58
CA ASP A 365 -10.57 13.55 11.72
C ASP A 365 -9.08 13.23 11.60
N ILE A 366 -8.55 13.20 10.39
CA ILE A 366 -7.14 12.90 10.09
C ILE A 366 -6.29 14.18 10.11
N ILE A 367 -6.77 15.27 9.50
CA ILE A 367 -6.05 16.55 9.41
C ILE A 367 -5.64 17.04 10.81
N GLN A 368 -6.50 16.88 11.81
CA GLN A 368 -6.22 17.32 13.18
C GLN A 368 -5.04 16.58 13.79
N ASP A 369 -4.81 15.34 13.39
CA ASP A 369 -3.75 14.49 13.91
C ASP A 369 -2.44 14.60 13.13
N LEU A 370 -2.46 15.18 11.91
CA LEU A 370 -1.27 15.32 11.07
C LEU A 370 -0.47 16.58 11.42
N PRO A 371 0.88 16.50 11.48
CA PRO A 371 1.71 17.69 11.57
C PRO A 371 1.62 18.49 10.27
N GLU A 372 1.85 19.80 10.34
CA GLU A 372 1.87 20.66 9.16
C GLU A 372 2.95 20.22 8.17
N LYS A 373 4.07 19.70 8.65
CA LYS A 373 5.20 19.24 7.87
C LYS A 373 5.67 17.87 8.35
N GLN A 374 5.78 16.93 7.42
CA GLN A 374 6.35 15.60 7.65
C GLN A 374 7.63 15.47 6.84
N GLU A 375 8.74 15.14 7.48
CA GLU A 375 10.01 14.86 6.82
C GLU A 375 10.34 13.38 6.91
N MET A 376 10.76 12.79 5.79
CA MET A 376 11.12 11.38 5.75
C MET A 376 12.28 11.14 4.81
N ASN A 377 13.17 10.22 5.19
CA ASN A 377 14.20 9.71 4.31
C ASN A 377 13.61 8.58 3.47
N VAL A 378 13.91 8.59 2.19
CA VAL A 378 13.54 7.54 1.24
C VAL A 378 14.82 6.83 0.81
N PHE A 379 15.01 5.61 1.30
CA PHE A 379 16.21 4.84 1.03
C PHE A 379 16.05 4.02 -0.24
N CYS A 380 16.95 4.26 -1.21
CA CYS A 380 16.93 3.64 -2.52
C CYS A 380 18.20 2.83 -2.75
N GLY A 381 18.08 1.65 -3.34
CA GLY A 381 19.25 0.85 -3.72
C GLY A 381 19.94 1.38 -4.97
N LEU A 382 21.16 0.95 -5.22
CA LEU A 382 21.87 1.18 -6.48
C LEU A 382 21.54 0.08 -7.49
N SER A 383 21.47 0.43 -8.77
CA SER A 383 21.53 -0.56 -9.83
C SER A 383 22.93 -1.17 -9.90
N TYR A 384 23.05 -2.33 -10.54
CA TYR A 384 24.35 -2.96 -10.75
C TYR A 384 25.31 -2.05 -11.49
N GLN A 385 24.85 -1.37 -12.53
CA GLN A 385 25.63 -0.40 -13.30
C GLN A 385 26.12 0.76 -12.42
N GLN A 386 25.26 1.33 -11.60
CA GLN A 386 25.65 2.40 -10.67
C GLN A 386 26.75 1.93 -9.70
N ALA A 387 26.60 0.73 -9.16
CA ALA A 387 27.57 0.16 -8.23
C ALA A 387 28.94 -0.03 -8.87
N GLU A 388 28.98 -0.53 -10.10
CA GLU A 388 30.22 -0.73 -10.86
C GLU A 388 30.93 0.61 -11.12
N ILE A 389 30.22 1.61 -11.59
CA ILE A 389 30.77 2.94 -11.86
C ILE A 389 31.23 3.61 -10.56
N TYR A 390 30.44 3.49 -9.50
CA TYR A 390 30.75 4.04 -8.18
C TYR A 390 32.07 3.47 -7.64
N GLN A 391 32.20 2.15 -7.61
CA GLN A 391 33.38 1.50 -7.08
C GLN A 391 34.64 1.83 -7.88
N LYS A 392 34.53 1.82 -9.21
CA LYS A 392 35.65 2.16 -10.09
C LYS A 392 36.13 3.58 -9.84
N LEU A 393 35.20 4.53 -9.75
CA LEU A 393 35.54 5.94 -9.51
C LEU A 393 36.20 6.14 -8.14
N VAL A 394 35.70 5.49 -7.10
CA VAL A 394 36.28 5.54 -5.75
C VAL A 394 37.72 5.02 -5.75
N ASP A 395 37.96 3.84 -6.35
CA ASP A 395 39.29 3.22 -6.38
C ASP A 395 40.31 4.10 -7.13
N GLU A 396 39.95 4.60 -8.29
CA GLU A 396 40.81 5.50 -9.09
C GLU A 396 41.08 6.83 -8.37
N SER A 397 40.10 7.39 -7.70
CA SER A 397 40.19 8.70 -7.05
C SER A 397 40.97 8.65 -5.74
N LEU A 398 40.79 7.59 -4.93
CA LEU A 398 41.52 7.45 -3.66
C LEU A 398 43.02 7.40 -3.85
N SER A 399 43.49 6.73 -4.88
CA SER A 399 44.94 6.67 -5.22
C SER A 399 45.50 8.07 -5.46
N LYS A 400 44.77 8.92 -6.20
CA LYS A 400 45.18 10.31 -6.49
C LYS A 400 45.10 11.20 -5.25
N ILE A 401 44.10 11.00 -4.41
CA ILE A 401 43.89 11.79 -3.18
C ILE A 401 45.02 11.51 -2.16
N GLU A 402 45.42 10.25 -2.02
CA GLU A 402 46.52 9.85 -1.09
C GLU A 402 47.86 10.50 -1.44
N GLU A 403 48.09 10.75 -2.72
CA GLU A 403 49.32 11.38 -3.22
C GLU A 403 49.29 12.91 -3.17
N ALA A 404 48.09 13.51 -3.02
CA ALA A 404 47.87 14.94 -3.03
C ALA A 404 47.88 15.57 -1.62
N THR A 405 48.24 16.83 -1.53
CA THR A 405 48.24 17.61 -0.28
C THR A 405 47.61 18.97 -0.44
N GLY A 406 47.13 19.55 0.67
CA GLY A 406 46.61 20.91 0.72
C GLY A 406 45.40 21.15 -0.15
N ILE A 407 45.42 22.26 -0.90
CA ILE A 407 44.29 22.69 -1.74
C ILE A 407 43.98 21.68 -2.84
N GLN A 408 45.02 21.07 -3.43
CA GLN A 408 44.86 20.05 -4.47
C GLN A 408 44.06 18.83 -3.95
N ARG A 409 44.39 18.36 -2.76
CA ARG A 409 43.70 17.23 -2.10
C ARG A 409 42.21 17.58 -1.86
N ARG A 410 41.94 18.78 -1.31
CA ARG A 410 40.57 19.25 -1.08
C ARG A 410 39.75 19.32 -2.36
N GLY A 411 40.35 19.85 -3.43
CA GLY A 411 39.69 19.94 -4.74
C GLY A 411 39.37 18.57 -5.33
N LEU A 412 40.25 17.59 -5.19
CA LEU A 412 40.03 16.22 -5.63
C LEU A 412 38.88 15.54 -4.85
N ILE A 413 38.83 15.73 -3.54
CA ILE A 413 37.76 15.19 -2.69
C ILE A 413 36.41 15.78 -3.08
N LEU A 414 36.32 17.10 -3.22
CA LEU A 414 35.08 17.77 -3.60
C LEU A 414 34.59 17.34 -4.98
N THR A 415 35.51 17.18 -5.94
CA THR A 415 35.17 16.68 -7.27
C THR A 415 34.66 15.24 -7.22
N LEU A 416 35.30 14.39 -6.43
CA LEU A 416 34.85 13.01 -6.22
C LEU A 416 33.44 12.95 -5.63
N LEU A 417 33.19 13.71 -4.57
CA LEU A 417 31.86 13.75 -3.92
C LEU A 417 30.78 14.21 -4.90
N LEU A 418 31.05 15.21 -5.72
CA LEU A 418 30.12 15.68 -6.73
C LEU A 418 29.80 14.59 -7.76
N LYS A 419 30.82 13.92 -8.28
CA LYS A 419 30.64 12.83 -9.24
C LYS A 419 29.89 11.63 -8.65
N LEU A 420 30.15 11.28 -7.39
CA LEU A 420 29.42 10.21 -6.70
C LEU A 420 27.95 10.56 -6.51
N LYS A 421 27.61 11.80 -6.19
CA LYS A 421 26.22 12.25 -6.16
C LYS A 421 25.53 12.08 -7.52
N GLN A 422 26.23 12.42 -8.60
CA GLN A 422 25.69 12.24 -9.96
C GLN A 422 25.41 10.75 -10.26
N ILE A 423 26.34 9.86 -9.88
CA ILE A 423 26.17 8.40 -10.04
C ILE A 423 24.98 7.91 -9.23
N CYS A 424 24.84 8.38 -7.99
CA CYS A 424 23.70 8.03 -7.13
C CYS A 424 22.35 8.48 -7.72
N ASN A 425 22.35 9.58 -8.46
CA ASN A 425 21.14 10.01 -9.17
C ASN A 425 20.82 9.10 -10.37
N HIS A 426 21.77 8.92 -11.26
CA HIS A 426 21.61 8.08 -12.44
C HIS A 426 22.94 7.94 -13.19
N PRO A 427 23.26 6.79 -13.78
CA PRO A 427 24.46 6.62 -14.60
C PRO A 427 24.53 7.62 -15.76
N ALA A 428 23.40 7.90 -16.43
CA ALA A 428 23.33 8.80 -17.56
C ALA A 428 23.79 10.22 -17.22
N LEU A 429 23.55 10.69 -16.00
CA LEU A 429 23.99 12.01 -15.55
C LEU A 429 25.53 12.08 -15.46
N PHE A 430 26.15 11.08 -14.88
CA PHE A 430 27.60 10.99 -14.75
C PHE A 430 28.28 10.77 -16.11
N LEU A 431 27.72 9.89 -16.95
CA LEU A 431 28.23 9.59 -18.29
C LEU A 431 27.91 10.66 -19.32
N LYS A 432 27.19 11.70 -18.94
CA LYS A 432 26.75 12.82 -19.82
C LYS A 432 25.95 12.36 -21.03
N GLU A 433 25.10 11.39 -20.84
CA GLU A 433 24.15 10.93 -21.86
C GLU A 433 23.06 12.00 -22.08
N LYS A 434 22.42 11.97 -23.25
CA LYS A 434 21.42 12.98 -23.63
C LYS A 434 19.98 12.58 -23.31
N THR A 435 19.73 11.29 -23.07
CA THR A 435 18.39 10.75 -22.81
C THR A 435 18.43 9.66 -21.75
N LEU A 436 17.32 9.49 -21.04
CA LEU A 436 17.10 8.39 -20.13
C LEU A 436 16.30 7.29 -20.85
N ASN A 437 16.78 6.05 -20.77
CA ASN A 437 16.14 4.91 -21.43
C ASN A 437 15.26 4.10 -20.48
N SER A 438 15.64 3.97 -19.21
CA SER A 438 14.93 3.13 -18.23
C SER A 438 15.11 3.64 -16.81
N SER A 439 14.05 3.53 -16.00
CA SER A 439 14.10 3.77 -14.57
C SER A 439 14.84 2.69 -13.79
N GLU A 440 14.96 1.48 -14.36
CA GLU A 440 15.66 0.36 -13.72
C GLU A 440 17.15 0.61 -13.50
N GLU A 441 17.74 1.56 -14.22
CA GLU A 441 19.14 1.95 -14.09
C GLU A 441 19.44 2.80 -12.84
N SER A 442 18.39 3.27 -12.13
CA SER A 442 18.53 4.09 -10.92
C SER A 442 17.42 3.81 -9.91
N GLY A 443 17.82 3.40 -8.72
CA GLY A 443 16.86 3.20 -7.62
C GLY A 443 16.09 4.45 -7.25
N LYS A 444 16.75 5.60 -7.24
CA LYS A 444 16.09 6.89 -6.99
C LYS A 444 15.06 7.23 -8.05
N LEU A 445 15.39 7.05 -9.33
CA LEU A 445 14.47 7.34 -10.42
C LEU A 445 13.26 6.39 -10.41
N LEU A 446 13.49 5.12 -10.19
CA LEU A 446 12.44 4.12 -10.07
C LEU A 446 11.47 4.48 -8.94
N ARG A 447 11.99 4.83 -7.77
CA ARG A 447 11.16 5.22 -6.63
C ARG A 447 10.43 6.54 -6.85
N LEU A 448 11.07 7.52 -7.45
CA LEU A 448 10.44 8.80 -7.80
C LEU A 448 9.24 8.58 -8.73
N GLU A 449 9.41 7.78 -9.77
CA GLU A 449 8.35 7.44 -10.72
C GLU A 449 7.14 6.81 -10.02
N GLU A 450 7.37 5.82 -9.16
CA GLU A 450 6.33 5.16 -8.39
C GLU A 450 5.56 6.16 -7.49
N MET A 451 6.30 7.01 -6.79
CA MET A 451 5.69 8.00 -5.88
C MET A 451 4.94 9.10 -6.63
N LEU A 452 5.44 9.54 -7.77
CA LEU A 452 4.75 10.55 -8.59
C LEU A 452 3.44 10.02 -9.16
N GLU A 453 3.42 8.79 -9.65
CA GLU A 453 2.20 8.14 -10.11
C GLU A 453 1.13 8.11 -9.01
N GLU A 454 1.52 7.73 -7.81
CA GLU A 454 0.63 7.66 -6.65
C GLU A 454 0.09 9.04 -6.26
N LEU A 455 0.96 10.03 -6.09
CA LEU A 455 0.51 11.36 -5.67
C LEU A 455 -0.33 12.09 -6.72
N ILE A 456 -0.07 11.85 -8.00
CA ILE A 456 -0.90 12.42 -9.08
C ILE A 456 -2.30 11.81 -9.06
N GLU A 457 -2.42 10.50 -8.84
CA GLU A 457 -3.72 9.85 -8.68
C GLU A 457 -4.49 10.38 -7.48
N GLU A 458 -3.80 10.77 -6.42
CA GLU A 458 -4.40 11.41 -5.24
C GLU A 458 -4.80 12.88 -5.49
N GLY A 459 -4.45 13.44 -6.64
CA GLY A 459 -4.71 14.85 -6.96
C GLY A 459 -3.71 15.83 -6.34
N ASP A 460 -2.56 15.35 -5.92
CA ASP A 460 -1.51 16.16 -5.30
C ASP A 460 -0.55 16.76 -6.32
N SER A 461 0.28 17.69 -5.86
CA SER A 461 1.31 18.35 -6.65
C SER A 461 2.66 18.30 -5.93
N ALA A 462 3.73 18.23 -6.72
CA ALA A 462 5.07 18.01 -6.20
C ALA A 462 6.09 19.01 -6.75
N LEU A 463 7.05 19.36 -5.88
CA LEU A 463 8.30 20.02 -6.27
C LEU A 463 9.42 18.99 -6.21
N ILE A 464 10.29 18.98 -7.21
CA ILE A 464 11.50 18.14 -7.23
C ILE A 464 12.71 19.07 -7.28
N PHE A 465 13.50 19.05 -6.22
CA PHE A 465 14.75 19.80 -6.14
C PHE A 465 15.94 18.94 -6.52
N THR A 466 16.81 19.47 -7.33
CA THR A 466 18.10 18.88 -7.68
C THR A 466 19.18 19.93 -7.77
N GLN A 467 20.41 19.58 -7.43
CA GLN A 467 21.58 20.45 -7.59
C GLN A 467 22.04 20.56 -9.05
N PHE A 468 21.61 19.61 -9.89
CA PHE A 468 22.13 19.45 -11.24
C PHE A 468 21.09 19.86 -12.28
N SER A 469 21.33 20.98 -12.99
CA SER A 469 20.46 21.38 -14.10
C SER A 469 20.45 20.37 -15.23
N GLU A 470 21.56 19.69 -15.47
CA GLU A 470 21.66 18.59 -16.44
C GLU A 470 20.70 17.43 -16.08
N TRP A 471 20.54 17.17 -14.80
CA TRP A 471 19.58 16.15 -14.34
C TRP A 471 18.13 16.56 -14.64
N GLY A 472 17.79 17.82 -14.42
CA GLY A 472 16.48 18.36 -14.81
C GLY A 472 16.21 18.23 -16.31
N ASN A 473 17.22 18.49 -17.14
CA ASN A 473 17.11 18.31 -18.60
C ASN A 473 16.87 16.86 -19.03
N LEU A 474 17.43 15.89 -18.30
CA LEU A 474 17.18 14.47 -18.54
C LEU A 474 15.83 14.02 -17.98
N LEU A 475 15.50 14.47 -16.80
CA LEU A 475 14.33 14.03 -16.03
C LEU A 475 13.01 14.51 -16.64
N LYS A 476 12.94 15.77 -17.07
CA LYS A 476 11.72 16.37 -17.61
C LYS A 476 11.11 15.56 -18.77
N PRO A 477 11.84 15.34 -19.90
CA PRO A 477 11.25 14.59 -21.03
C PRO A 477 10.91 13.14 -20.66
N TYR A 478 11.72 12.51 -19.83
CA TYR A 478 11.47 11.16 -19.35
C TYR A 478 10.15 11.06 -18.56
N LEU A 479 9.96 11.94 -17.57
CA LEU A 479 8.75 11.96 -16.76
C LEU A 479 7.51 12.36 -17.57
N GLN A 480 7.64 13.28 -18.51
CA GLN A 480 6.53 13.66 -19.40
C GLN A 480 6.01 12.46 -20.18
N GLN A 481 6.91 11.63 -20.69
CA GLN A 481 6.55 10.41 -21.40
C GLN A 481 5.91 9.36 -20.47
N LYS A 482 6.50 9.13 -19.31
CA LYS A 482 6.03 8.12 -18.36
C LYS A 482 4.70 8.46 -17.71
N LEU A 483 4.52 9.70 -17.32
CA LEU A 483 3.33 10.17 -16.62
C LEU A 483 2.22 10.63 -17.57
N GLY A 484 2.54 10.83 -18.85
CA GLY A 484 1.59 11.38 -19.82
C GLY A 484 1.12 12.79 -19.48
N ARG A 485 1.96 13.57 -18.79
CA ARG A 485 1.68 14.91 -18.29
C ARG A 485 2.80 15.85 -18.61
N GLU A 486 2.47 17.13 -18.84
CA GLU A 486 3.48 18.19 -18.92
C GLU A 486 4.14 18.39 -17.56
N ILE A 487 5.44 18.67 -17.56
CA ILE A 487 6.24 18.92 -16.37
C ILE A 487 6.96 20.25 -16.54
N LEU A 488 6.92 21.07 -15.50
CA LEU A 488 7.62 22.35 -15.48
C LEU A 488 9.05 22.15 -14.99
N PHE A 489 9.97 22.90 -15.56
CA PHE A 489 11.37 22.88 -15.14
C PHE A 489 11.93 24.30 -15.12
N LEU A 490 12.42 24.72 -13.95
CA LEU A 490 13.05 26.03 -13.74
C LEU A 490 14.48 25.81 -13.28
N TYR A 491 15.42 26.50 -13.95
CA TYR A 491 16.85 26.45 -13.63
C TYR A 491 17.48 27.84 -13.75
N GLY A 492 18.77 27.97 -13.42
CA GLY A 492 19.44 29.27 -13.34
C GLY A 492 19.42 30.11 -14.62
N ALA A 493 19.43 29.47 -15.80
CA ALA A 493 19.39 30.13 -17.09
C ALA A 493 17.98 30.51 -17.58
N THR A 494 16.93 30.12 -16.85
CA THR A 494 15.54 30.47 -17.20
C THR A 494 15.35 31.96 -17.09
N SER A 495 14.78 32.60 -18.15
CA SER A 495 14.53 34.04 -18.15
C SER A 495 13.52 34.43 -17.07
N ARG A 496 13.60 35.69 -16.61
CA ARG A 496 12.69 36.21 -15.57
C ARG A 496 11.22 36.10 -15.99
N GLN A 497 10.92 36.37 -17.25
CA GLN A 497 9.56 36.26 -17.79
C GLN A 497 9.06 34.84 -17.81
N GLN A 498 9.84 33.89 -18.31
CA GLN A 498 9.49 32.47 -18.33
C GLN A 498 9.33 31.92 -16.91
N ARG A 499 10.18 32.34 -15.99
CA ARG A 499 10.11 31.97 -14.57
C ARG A 499 8.78 32.40 -13.98
N GLN A 500 8.36 33.65 -14.19
CA GLN A 500 7.09 34.15 -13.65
C GLN A 500 5.89 33.43 -14.27
N GLU A 501 5.92 33.17 -15.56
CA GLU A 501 4.86 32.42 -16.26
C GLU A 501 4.70 30.99 -15.71
N MET A 502 5.80 30.29 -15.46
CA MET A 502 5.77 28.95 -14.89
C MET A 502 5.22 28.94 -13.47
N ILE A 503 5.63 29.88 -12.63
CA ILE A 503 5.15 30.01 -11.25
C ILE A 503 3.67 30.31 -11.23
N ASP A 504 3.19 31.26 -12.01
CA ASP A 504 1.78 31.63 -12.09
C ASP A 504 0.94 30.46 -12.61
N ARG A 505 1.42 29.76 -13.61
CA ARG A 505 0.76 28.59 -14.17
C ARG A 505 0.64 27.46 -13.15
N PHE A 506 1.71 27.17 -12.42
CA PHE A 506 1.69 26.13 -11.39
C PHE A 506 0.74 26.48 -10.25
N GLN A 507 0.75 27.72 -9.79
CA GLN A 507 -0.04 28.15 -8.63
C GLN A 507 -1.53 28.35 -8.93
N ASN A 508 -1.87 28.89 -10.09
CA ASN A 508 -3.20 29.45 -10.33
C ASN A 508 -4.01 28.75 -11.45
N ASP A 509 -3.37 28.01 -12.35
CA ASP A 509 -4.06 27.33 -13.44
C ASP A 509 -4.77 26.05 -12.90
N PRO A 510 -6.08 25.89 -13.11
CA PRO A 510 -6.79 24.66 -12.74
C PRO A 510 -6.21 23.40 -13.41
N ASP A 511 -5.68 23.54 -14.63
CA ASP A 511 -5.06 22.46 -15.40
C ASP A 511 -3.54 22.46 -15.31
N ALA A 512 -2.97 23.05 -14.26
CA ALA A 512 -1.54 23.15 -14.09
C ALA A 512 -0.86 21.78 -14.05
N PRO A 513 0.38 21.69 -14.61
CA PRO A 513 1.19 20.51 -14.43
C PRO A 513 1.36 20.16 -12.95
N PRO A 514 1.23 18.87 -12.56
CA PRO A 514 1.31 18.50 -11.16
C PRO A 514 2.73 18.43 -10.61
N VAL A 515 3.75 18.47 -11.47
CA VAL A 515 5.16 18.33 -11.09
C VAL A 515 5.99 19.51 -11.58
N PHE A 516 6.77 20.06 -10.68
CA PHE A 516 7.67 21.19 -10.96
C PHE A 516 9.09 20.84 -10.54
N ILE A 517 10.00 20.71 -11.49
CA ILE A 517 11.42 20.46 -11.24
C ILE A 517 12.13 21.81 -11.05
N LEU A 518 12.92 21.90 -10.01
CA LEU A 518 13.65 23.12 -9.64
C LEU A 518 15.13 22.80 -9.47
N SER A 519 15.97 23.40 -10.30
CA SER A 519 17.42 23.37 -10.16
C SER A 519 17.93 24.77 -9.89
N LEU A 520 17.90 25.16 -8.62
CA LEU A 520 18.31 26.47 -8.17
C LEU A 520 19.52 26.33 -7.26
N LYS A 521 20.52 27.14 -7.49
CA LYS A 521 21.56 27.39 -6.49
C LYS A 521 20.90 28.02 -5.27
N ALA A 522 21.41 27.69 -4.08
CA ALA A 522 20.93 28.24 -2.82
C ALA A 522 20.62 29.75 -2.93
N GLY A 523 19.40 30.15 -2.62
CA GLY A 523 18.99 31.55 -2.62
C GLY A 523 18.03 31.98 -3.70
N GLY A 524 17.33 31.07 -4.38
CA GLY A 524 16.18 31.44 -5.23
C GLY A 524 15.11 32.15 -4.42
N THR A 525 15.36 33.43 -4.10
CA THR A 525 14.47 34.27 -3.31
C THR A 525 13.18 34.59 -4.07
N GLY A 526 12.05 34.55 -3.38
CA GLY A 526 10.79 35.07 -3.92
C GLY A 526 9.89 34.03 -4.59
N LEU A 527 10.19 32.73 -4.54
CA LEU A 527 9.30 31.69 -5.04
C LEU A 527 8.24 31.36 -3.99
N ASN A 528 6.98 31.38 -4.39
CA ASN A 528 5.87 30.91 -3.59
C ASN A 528 5.13 29.82 -4.38
N LEU A 529 5.29 28.57 -3.95
CA LEU A 529 4.77 27.39 -4.63
C LEU A 529 3.91 26.55 -3.68
N THR A 530 3.05 27.19 -2.93
CA THR A 530 2.20 26.60 -1.90
C THR A 530 1.14 25.64 -2.42
N ARG A 531 0.92 25.57 -3.72
CA ARG A 531 0.10 24.53 -4.31
C ARG A 531 0.70 23.14 -4.12
N ALA A 532 2.03 23.05 -4.06
CA ALA A 532 2.71 21.78 -3.83
C ALA A 532 2.54 21.33 -2.37
N ASN A 533 2.15 20.11 -2.18
CA ASN A 533 2.09 19.44 -0.87
C ASN A 533 3.10 18.30 -0.74
N HIS A 534 3.89 18.06 -1.77
CA HIS A 534 5.04 17.15 -1.74
C HIS A 534 6.29 17.87 -2.19
N VAL A 535 7.37 17.67 -1.46
CA VAL A 535 8.70 18.18 -1.81
C VAL A 535 9.67 17.01 -1.87
N PHE A 536 10.35 16.86 -2.99
CA PHE A 536 11.37 15.83 -3.17
C PHE A 536 12.76 16.50 -3.22
N HIS A 537 13.65 16.06 -2.35
CA HIS A 537 15.08 16.33 -2.48
C HIS A 537 15.70 15.11 -3.15
N PHE A 538 15.82 15.17 -4.46
CA PHE A 538 16.33 14.04 -5.25
C PHE A 538 17.81 13.75 -4.95
N ASP A 539 18.58 14.80 -4.79
CA ASP A 539 19.94 14.78 -4.27
C ASP A 539 20.05 15.73 -3.08
N ARG A 540 20.95 15.44 -2.15
CA ARG A 540 21.07 16.14 -0.89
C ARG A 540 22.17 17.21 -0.93
N TRP A 541 21.88 18.37 -0.35
CA TRP A 541 22.87 19.44 -0.20
C TRP A 541 23.83 19.21 0.97
N TRP A 542 23.57 18.22 1.82
CA TRP A 542 24.28 17.97 3.07
C TRP A 542 24.33 19.19 4.01
N ASN A 543 23.47 20.15 3.78
CA ASN A 543 23.28 21.34 4.56
C ASN A 543 21.78 21.50 4.86
N PRO A 544 21.34 21.22 6.11
CA PRO A 544 19.94 21.34 6.49
C PRO A 544 19.32 22.72 6.23
N ALA A 545 20.10 23.80 6.37
CA ALA A 545 19.60 25.16 6.12
C ALA A 545 19.19 25.35 4.65
N VAL A 546 20.00 24.86 3.70
CA VAL A 546 19.69 24.94 2.27
C VAL A 546 18.47 24.09 1.92
N GLU A 547 18.39 22.88 2.45
CA GLU A 547 17.24 22.00 2.23
C GLU A 547 15.95 22.58 2.82
N ASN A 548 16.02 23.18 4.01
CA ASN A 548 14.88 23.84 4.62
C ASN A 548 14.42 25.07 3.83
N GLN A 549 15.34 25.86 3.28
CA GLN A 549 14.97 26.96 2.40
C GLN A 549 14.23 26.48 1.16
N ALA A 550 14.69 25.39 0.54
CA ALA A 550 14.00 24.79 -0.60
C ALA A 550 12.60 24.29 -0.20
N THR A 551 12.50 23.58 0.92
CA THR A 551 11.22 23.10 1.45
C THR A 551 10.26 24.26 1.75
N ASP A 552 10.76 25.37 2.27
CA ASP A 552 9.95 26.55 2.61
C ASP A 552 9.25 27.19 1.41
N ARG A 553 9.64 26.84 0.18
CA ARG A 553 8.92 27.26 -1.04
C ARG A 553 7.50 26.68 -1.10
N ALA A 554 7.33 25.44 -0.58
CA ALA A 554 6.03 24.81 -0.45
C ALA A 554 5.41 25.09 0.94
N PHE A 555 6.24 25.17 1.98
CA PHE A 555 5.82 25.36 3.36
C PHE A 555 5.99 26.82 3.80
N ARG A 556 5.05 27.68 3.40
CA ARG A 556 5.01 29.11 3.75
C ARG A 556 3.68 29.52 4.36
N LEU A 557 3.63 30.76 4.87
CA LEU A 557 2.38 31.41 5.28
C LEU A 557 1.34 31.33 4.15
N GLY A 558 0.18 30.78 4.44
CA GLY A 558 -0.88 30.54 3.46
C GLY A 558 -0.97 29.10 2.95
N GLN A 559 -0.03 28.22 3.32
CA GLN A 559 -0.16 26.79 3.05
C GLN A 559 -1.29 26.20 3.90
N LYS A 560 -2.27 25.60 3.23
CA LYS A 560 -3.46 25.01 3.87
C LYS A 560 -3.39 23.49 3.98
N GLN A 561 -2.34 22.89 3.41
CA GLN A 561 -2.20 21.45 3.31
C GLN A 561 -1.02 20.95 4.13
N ASN A 562 -1.08 19.69 4.57
CA ASN A 562 0.08 19.01 5.12
C ASN A 562 1.14 18.85 4.02
N VAL A 563 2.37 19.24 4.30
CA VAL A 563 3.49 19.10 3.36
C VAL A 563 4.34 17.89 3.74
N GLN A 564 4.55 17.02 2.76
CA GLN A 564 5.42 15.85 2.90
C GLN A 564 6.74 16.11 2.20
N VAL A 565 7.84 15.98 2.92
CA VAL A 565 9.21 16.19 2.42
C VAL A 565 9.89 14.83 2.32
N HIS A 566 10.26 14.47 1.10
CA HIS A 566 10.90 13.19 0.77
C HIS A 566 12.37 13.44 0.42
N LYS A 567 13.27 12.94 1.26
CA LYS A 567 14.72 13.09 1.10
C LYS A 567 15.30 11.78 0.61
N PHE A 568 15.77 11.74 -0.62
CA PHE A 568 16.29 10.53 -1.24
C PHE A 568 17.74 10.28 -0.84
N VAL A 569 18.01 9.04 -0.47
CA VAL A 569 19.32 8.59 0.00
C VAL A 569 19.62 7.22 -0.61
N CYS A 570 20.76 7.10 -1.31
CA CYS A 570 21.20 5.80 -1.79
C CYS A 570 21.78 4.97 -0.66
N THR A 571 21.23 3.80 -0.46
CA THR A 571 21.68 2.84 0.55
C THR A 571 23.04 2.23 0.18
N GLY A 572 23.87 1.99 1.18
CA GLY A 572 25.18 1.36 0.99
C GLY A 572 26.25 2.28 0.39
N THR A 573 25.99 3.58 0.31
CA THR A 573 26.88 4.59 -0.28
C THR A 573 27.27 5.66 0.73
N LEU A 574 28.10 6.61 0.29
CA LEU A 574 28.40 7.80 1.07
C LEU A 574 27.15 8.56 1.52
N GLU A 575 26.10 8.55 0.71
CA GLU A 575 24.86 9.29 1.02
C GLU A 575 24.23 8.78 2.32
N GLU A 576 24.15 7.49 2.49
CA GLU A 576 23.61 6.88 3.69
C GLU A 576 24.45 7.21 4.92
N ARG A 577 25.76 7.09 4.80
CA ARG A 577 26.68 7.35 5.92
C ARG A 577 26.69 8.80 6.34
N ILE A 578 26.67 9.72 5.38
CA ILE A 578 26.57 11.16 5.67
C ILE A 578 25.21 11.47 6.33
N ASN A 579 24.14 10.89 5.83
CA ASN A 579 22.82 11.07 6.41
C ASN A 579 22.77 10.57 7.88
N ASP A 580 23.33 9.40 8.15
CA ASP A 580 23.42 8.83 9.50
C ASP A 580 24.27 9.70 10.44
N MET A 581 25.36 10.26 9.94
CA MET A 581 26.19 11.19 10.70
C MET A 581 25.47 12.47 11.05
N LEU A 582 24.72 13.04 10.12
CA LEU A 582 23.95 14.27 10.34
C LEU A 582 22.81 14.06 11.34
N GLU A 583 22.14 12.92 11.30
CA GLU A 583 21.07 12.58 12.24
C GLU A 583 21.59 12.30 13.66
N SER A 584 22.73 11.61 13.79
CA SER A 584 23.31 11.26 15.08
C SER A 584 23.97 12.43 15.83
N LYS A 585 24.34 13.49 15.09
CA LYS A 585 25.06 14.66 15.63
C LYS A 585 24.27 15.96 15.43
N GLN A 586 22.97 15.92 15.61
CA GLN A 586 22.07 17.04 15.32
C GLN A 586 22.50 18.35 16.00
N GLU A 587 23.01 18.31 17.23
CA GLU A 587 23.53 19.49 17.91
C GLU A 587 24.90 19.95 17.39
N LEU A 588 25.77 19.02 16.95
CA LEU A 588 27.06 19.32 16.34
C LEU A 588 26.92 19.72 14.87
N ALA A 589 25.90 19.20 14.18
CA ALA A 589 25.62 19.54 12.79
C ALA A 589 25.20 21.00 12.61
N GLU A 590 24.42 21.54 13.54
CA GLU A 590 24.04 22.97 13.54
C GLU A 590 25.25 23.90 13.65
N GLN A 591 26.29 23.48 14.36
CA GLN A 591 27.54 24.25 14.50
C GLN A 591 28.51 24.03 13.35
N THR A 592 28.56 22.85 12.76
CA THR A 592 29.52 22.49 11.71
C THR A 592 28.98 22.77 10.30
N VAL A 593 27.68 22.79 10.14
CA VAL A 593 26.96 22.89 8.87
C VAL A 593 26.96 24.30 8.27
N GLY A 594 27.34 25.31 9.03
CA GLY A 594 27.59 26.66 8.51
C GLY A 594 28.66 26.73 7.39
N ALA A 595 29.46 25.67 7.23
CA ALA A 595 30.53 25.56 6.26
C ALA A 595 30.19 24.69 5.02
N GLY A 596 28.94 24.14 4.91
CA GLY A 596 28.56 23.28 3.77
C GLY A 596 29.32 21.96 3.72
N GLU A 597 29.64 21.47 2.51
CA GLU A 597 30.37 20.21 2.30
C GLU A 597 31.88 20.30 2.59
N GLN A 598 32.39 21.47 2.94
CA GLN A 598 33.81 21.70 3.15
C GLN A 598 34.41 20.80 4.25
N TRP A 599 33.64 20.48 5.27
CA TRP A 599 34.11 19.59 6.34
C TRP A 599 34.44 18.18 5.86
N LEU A 600 33.76 17.69 4.79
CA LEU A 600 34.05 16.40 4.18
C LEU A 600 35.43 16.39 3.50
N SER A 601 35.85 17.52 2.95
CA SER A 601 37.15 17.68 2.29
C SER A 601 38.33 17.69 3.28
N GLU A 602 38.07 17.83 4.58
CA GLU A 602 39.08 17.86 5.65
C GLU A 602 39.28 16.49 6.31
N LEU A 603 38.53 15.46 5.90
CA LEU A 603 38.68 14.10 6.43
C LEU A 603 40.03 13.49 6.06
N ASP A 604 40.65 12.77 7.01
CA ASP A 604 41.83 11.98 6.72
C ASP A 604 41.49 10.83 5.76
N SER A 605 42.52 10.21 5.17
CA SER A 605 42.33 9.16 4.17
C SER A 605 41.58 7.93 4.69
N ASP A 606 41.76 7.54 5.94
CA ASP A 606 41.09 6.39 6.53
C ASP A 606 39.60 6.66 6.75
N ARG A 607 39.25 7.84 7.25
CA ARG A 607 37.85 8.26 7.42
C ARG A 607 37.15 8.43 6.08
N LEU A 608 37.85 9.01 5.11
CA LEU A 608 37.33 9.18 3.76
C LEU A 608 37.06 7.83 3.11
N ARG A 609 37.99 6.89 3.23
CA ARG A 609 37.82 5.52 2.72
C ARG A 609 36.62 4.83 3.35
N SER A 610 36.44 4.93 4.65
CA SER A 610 35.28 4.39 5.36
C SER A 610 33.97 5.00 4.89
N LEU A 611 33.96 6.31 4.64
CA LEU A 611 32.78 7.04 4.13
C LEU A 611 32.37 6.58 2.73
N LEU A 612 33.34 6.29 1.86
CA LEU A 612 33.13 5.95 0.45
C LEU A 612 32.91 4.47 0.18
N LEU A 613 33.04 3.60 1.20
CA LEU A 613 32.82 2.17 1.04
C LEU A 613 31.43 1.88 0.45
N LEU A 614 31.40 0.98 -0.53
CA LEU A 614 30.16 0.49 -1.11
C LEU A 614 29.74 -0.81 -0.40
N ASP A 615 28.53 -0.81 0.16
CA ASP A 615 27.91 -2.03 0.66
C ASP A 615 27.18 -2.73 -0.50
N ARG A 616 27.75 -3.84 -0.98
CA ARG A 616 27.20 -4.58 -2.11
C ARG A 616 25.88 -5.27 -1.82
N HIS A 617 25.51 -5.45 -0.55
CA HIS A 617 24.20 -5.99 -0.17
C HIS A 617 23.03 -5.04 -0.50
N ALA A 618 23.32 -3.76 -0.71
CA ALA A 618 22.32 -2.74 -1.05
C ALA A 618 22.05 -2.62 -2.56
N ILE A 619 22.74 -3.40 -3.39
CA ILE A 619 22.55 -3.37 -4.85
C ILE A 619 21.23 -4.05 -5.20
N MET A 620 20.41 -3.37 -6.02
CA MET A 620 19.20 -3.95 -6.58
C MET A 620 19.54 -4.99 -7.65
N ASP A 621 18.77 -6.07 -7.73
CA ASP A 621 18.86 -7.04 -8.81
C ASP A 621 17.97 -6.68 -9.98
#